data_2f1363b2901fe6fb84f9f288bf327f90
#
_entry.id   2f1363b2901fe6fb84f9f288bf327f90
#
_cell.length_a   1.000
_cell.length_b   1.000
_cell.length_c   1.000
_cell.angle_alpha   90.00
_cell.angle_beta   90.00
_cell.angle_gamma   90.00
#
_symmetry.space_group_name_H-M   'P 1'
#
loop_
_entity.id
_entity.type
_entity.pdbx_description
1 polymer ?
#
loop_
_entity_poly.entity_id
_entity_poly.type
_entity_poly.pdbx_seq_one_letter_code
_entity_poly.pdbx_strand_id
1 'polypeptide(L)'
;MCGETVPYCCEIQKQVPGTETFAVASRIPATPKDVTIPLPVLCNNDRQSRLKFTTNSMKAGSNKQFSAVEATLNEIIEGRSAFASGDTTLNVSNFSIFVKPTFVDYLRSGWAVSLVAAIDYTASNGNPSDRRSLHYLGATNQYEKALMNVGAVVEPYDSDRSFPVFGFGGIPRHMGINEVSHCFAMNGNAANPEIIGIAGIVSTYR
;
A
#
# COMPACT_ATOMS: atom_id res chain seq x y z
N MET A 1 -0.97 34.15 -0.18
CA MET A 1 -1.24 33.56 1.14
C MET A 1 0.05 32.86 1.55
N CYS A 2 0.81 33.46 2.49
CA CYS A 2 2.01 32.85 3.04
C CYS A 2 1.56 31.64 3.87
N GLY A 3 1.99 30.44 3.50
CA GLY A 3 1.76 29.24 4.29
C GLY A 3 2.41 29.41 5.67
N GLU A 4 1.61 29.32 6.72
CA GLU A 4 2.10 29.27 8.09
C GLU A 4 3.05 28.08 8.22
N THR A 5 4.34 28.35 8.40
CA THR A 5 5.32 27.33 8.75
C THR A 5 5.02 26.83 10.16
N VAL A 6 4.54 25.62 10.28
CA VAL A 6 4.32 24.99 11.59
C VAL A 6 5.66 24.95 12.32
N PRO A 7 5.78 25.55 13.53
CA PRO A 7 7.03 25.54 14.26
C PRO A 7 7.42 24.10 14.63
N TYR A 8 8.65 23.72 14.35
CA TYR A 8 9.24 22.44 14.75
C TYR A 8 10.31 22.65 15.83
N CYS A 9 10.42 21.70 16.74
CA CYS A 9 11.39 21.80 17.85
C CYS A 9 12.73 21.14 17.55
N CYS A 10 12.75 20.14 16.68
CA CYS A 10 13.96 19.41 16.33
C CYS A 10 13.96 19.04 14.85
N GLU A 11 15.12 19.17 14.22
CA GLU A 11 15.37 18.64 12.87
C GLU A 11 16.38 17.49 12.97
N ILE A 12 16.03 16.38 12.38
CA ILE A 12 16.89 15.21 12.25
C ILE A 12 17.51 15.25 10.85
N GLN A 13 18.82 15.28 10.80
CA GLN A 13 19.59 15.23 9.57
C GLN A 13 20.37 13.92 9.53
N LYS A 14 20.51 13.31 8.35
CA LYS A 14 21.33 12.12 8.12
C LYS A 14 22.60 12.49 7.36
N GLN A 15 23.68 11.80 7.63
CA GLN A 15 24.92 11.94 6.87
C GLN A 15 24.67 11.52 5.41
N VAL A 16 25.17 12.32 4.48
CA VAL A 16 25.17 11.96 3.06
C VAL A 16 26.28 10.92 2.82
N PRO A 17 25.98 9.74 2.26
CA PRO A 17 26.94 8.68 2.09
C PRO A 17 28.23 9.14 1.40
N GLY A 18 29.39 8.79 1.98
CA GLY A 18 30.71 9.16 1.43
C GLY A 18 31.11 10.62 1.63
N THR A 19 30.38 11.40 2.42
CA THR A 19 30.68 12.81 2.70
C THR A 19 30.59 13.14 4.20
N GLU A 20 31.10 14.30 4.58
CA GLU A 20 30.93 14.87 5.93
C GLU A 20 29.69 15.81 6.02
N THR A 21 28.88 15.86 4.98
CA THR A 21 27.68 16.72 4.94
C THR A 21 26.43 15.98 5.42
N PHE A 22 25.43 16.76 5.85
CA PHE A 22 24.16 16.24 6.35
C PHE A 22 23.00 16.77 5.52
N ALA A 23 22.00 15.91 5.30
CA ALA A 23 20.75 16.25 4.63
C ALA A 23 19.57 16.04 5.59
N VAL A 24 18.54 16.87 5.49
CA VAL A 24 17.34 16.76 6.33
C VAL A 24 16.64 15.44 6.05
N ALA A 25 16.46 14.64 7.10
CA ALA A 25 15.70 13.39 7.09
C ALA A 25 14.27 13.59 7.63
N SER A 26 14.11 14.36 8.71
CA SER A 26 12.80 14.61 9.30
C SER A 26 12.80 15.88 10.15
N ARG A 27 11.61 16.45 10.36
CA ARG A 27 11.36 17.55 11.28
C ARG A 27 10.33 17.14 12.31
N ILE A 28 10.67 17.26 13.59
CA ILE A 28 9.79 16.92 14.71
C ILE A 28 9.01 18.16 15.10
N PRO A 29 7.66 18.12 15.11
CA PRO A 29 6.83 19.26 15.48
C PRO A 29 7.02 19.64 16.96
N ALA A 30 6.68 20.87 17.29
CA ALA A 30 6.79 21.41 18.65
C ALA A 30 5.83 20.77 19.65
N THR A 31 4.70 20.25 19.19
CA THR A 31 3.78 19.46 20.00
C THR A 31 4.20 18.00 20.03
N PRO A 32 4.37 17.39 21.21
CA PRO A 32 4.79 16.00 21.30
C PRO A 32 3.76 15.09 20.61
N LYS A 33 4.25 14.34 19.64
CA LYS A 33 3.54 13.27 18.94
C LYS A 33 4.53 12.15 18.69
N ASP A 34 4.04 10.94 18.63
CA ASP A 34 4.85 9.82 18.17
C ASP A 34 5.31 10.08 16.73
N VAL A 35 6.61 9.99 16.50
CA VAL A 35 7.23 10.22 15.20
C VAL A 35 7.75 8.89 14.68
N THR A 36 7.19 8.42 13.56
CA THR A 36 7.65 7.21 12.88
C THR A 36 8.40 7.61 11.62
N ILE A 37 9.66 7.18 11.51
CA ILE A 37 10.53 7.50 10.38
C ILE A 37 11.02 6.18 9.74
N PRO A 38 10.80 5.96 8.43
CA PRO A 38 11.36 4.79 7.76
C PRO A 38 12.89 4.78 7.81
N LEU A 39 13.50 3.62 8.06
CA LEU A 39 14.97 3.48 8.12
C LEU A 39 15.70 4.01 6.87
N PRO A 40 15.22 3.77 5.62
CA PRO A 40 15.86 4.37 4.44
C PRO A 40 15.89 5.90 4.47
N VAL A 41 14.85 6.53 5.02
CA VAL A 41 14.75 7.98 5.16
C VAL A 41 15.67 8.47 6.26
N LEU A 42 15.68 7.79 7.41
CA LEU A 42 16.42 8.19 8.59
C LEU A 42 17.94 8.02 8.43
N CYS A 43 18.38 6.86 7.94
CA CYS A 43 19.81 6.50 7.96
C CYS A 43 20.27 5.70 6.71
N ASN A 44 19.56 5.79 5.58
CA ASN A 44 19.88 5.03 4.36
C ASN A 44 19.99 3.51 4.56
N ASN A 45 19.27 2.93 5.54
CA ASN A 45 19.40 1.56 6.04
C ASN A 45 20.75 1.22 6.70
N ASP A 46 21.64 2.18 6.87
CA ASP A 46 22.92 2.04 7.58
C ASP A 46 22.79 2.57 9.01
N ARG A 47 22.70 1.66 9.98
CA ARG A 47 22.53 2.00 11.41
C ARG A 47 23.77 2.66 12.02
N GLN A 48 24.93 2.60 11.36
CA GLN A 48 26.17 3.25 11.78
C GLN A 48 26.30 4.67 11.18
N SER A 49 25.43 5.01 10.23
CA SER A 49 25.41 6.36 9.65
C SER A 49 25.11 7.41 10.71
N ARG A 50 25.86 8.50 10.71
CA ARG A 50 25.69 9.58 11.70
C ARG A 50 24.38 10.32 11.45
N LEU A 51 23.65 10.53 12.54
CA LEU A 51 22.46 11.37 12.61
C LEU A 51 22.83 12.63 13.39
N LYS A 52 22.40 13.76 12.90
CA LYS A 52 22.58 15.05 13.56
C LYS A 52 21.21 15.61 13.96
N PHE A 53 21.04 15.84 15.23
CA PHE A 53 19.85 16.40 15.83
C PHE A 53 20.08 17.88 16.12
N THR A 54 19.27 18.74 15.51
CA THR A 54 19.39 20.19 15.68
C THR A 54 18.13 20.75 16.31
N THR A 55 18.28 21.56 17.32
CA THR A 55 17.16 22.25 17.98
C THR A 55 17.04 23.68 17.46
N ASN A 56 15.81 24.12 17.21
CA ASN A 56 15.53 25.45 16.71
C ASN A 56 14.78 26.31 17.73
N SER A 57 15.00 27.62 17.69
CA SER A 57 14.25 28.55 18.52
C SER A 57 12.78 28.59 18.11
N MET A 58 11.90 28.47 19.09
CA MET A 58 10.45 28.60 18.90
C MET A 58 9.97 30.07 18.93
N LYS A 59 10.86 31.06 19.06
CA LYS A 59 10.46 32.47 19.03
C LYS A 59 10.17 32.92 17.61
N ALA A 60 9.02 33.47 17.37
CA ALA A 60 8.61 34.05 16.11
C ALA A 60 9.68 34.99 15.54
N GLY A 61 10.10 34.76 14.31
CA GLY A 61 11.11 35.56 13.62
C GLY A 61 12.57 35.24 13.89
N SER A 62 12.89 34.18 14.67
CA SER A 62 14.27 33.72 14.92
C SER A 62 14.48 32.31 14.44
N ASN A 63 15.19 32.15 13.32
CA ASN A 63 15.70 30.86 12.85
C ASN A 63 17.07 30.51 13.47
N LYS A 64 17.26 30.77 14.75
CA LYS A 64 18.55 30.50 15.39
C LYS A 64 18.61 29.03 15.80
N GLN A 65 19.47 28.27 15.15
CA GLN A 65 19.87 26.92 15.56
C GLN A 65 20.68 27.03 16.85
N PHE A 66 20.24 26.38 17.93
CA PHE A 66 20.90 26.52 19.23
C PHE A 66 22.01 25.52 19.46
N SER A 67 21.84 24.32 18.99
CA SER A 67 22.82 23.25 19.22
C SER A 67 22.61 22.09 18.26
N ALA A 68 23.68 21.34 18.10
CA ALA A 68 23.64 20.10 17.33
C ALA A 68 24.28 18.99 18.15
N VAL A 69 23.59 17.87 18.22
CA VAL A 69 24.08 16.64 18.85
C VAL A 69 24.12 15.56 17.78
N GLU A 70 25.23 14.83 17.74
CA GLU A 70 25.39 13.71 16.80
C GLU A 70 25.28 12.37 17.55
N ALA A 71 24.64 11.41 16.90
CA ALA A 71 24.49 10.03 17.37
C ALA A 71 24.37 9.10 16.18
N THR A 72 24.60 7.81 16.36
CA THR A 72 24.21 6.79 15.40
C THR A 72 22.92 6.10 15.86
N LEU A 73 22.19 5.54 14.91
CA LEU A 73 21.01 4.73 15.27
C LEU A 73 21.41 3.52 16.11
N ASN A 74 22.59 2.95 15.84
CA ASN A 74 23.07 1.79 16.58
C ASN A 74 23.31 2.10 18.07
N GLU A 75 23.88 3.27 18.40
CA GLU A 75 24.03 3.69 19.80
C GLU A 75 22.71 3.80 20.53
N ILE A 76 21.65 4.27 19.86
CA ILE A 76 20.31 4.36 20.44
C ILE A 76 19.72 2.97 20.65
N ILE A 77 19.91 2.05 19.72
CA ILE A 77 19.45 0.65 19.83
C ILE A 77 20.16 -0.08 20.98
N GLU A 78 21.44 0.18 21.18
CA GLU A 78 22.25 -0.39 22.27
C GLU A 78 21.90 0.19 23.66
N GLY A 79 20.92 1.09 23.71
CA GLY A 79 20.36 1.63 24.96
C GLY A 79 21.00 2.95 25.42
N ARG A 80 21.83 3.59 24.60
CA ARG A 80 22.29 4.94 24.89
C ARG A 80 21.14 5.92 24.72
N SER A 81 20.71 6.53 25.81
CA SER A 81 19.56 7.41 25.85
C SER A 81 19.91 8.90 26.00
N ALA A 82 21.16 9.23 26.29
CA ALA A 82 21.62 10.61 26.46
C ALA A 82 22.85 10.90 25.59
N PHE A 83 22.79 11.97 24.84
CA PHE A 83 23.85 12.44 23.96
C PHE A 83 24.12 13.90 24.24
N ALA A 84 25.33 14.28 24.55
CA ALA A 84 25.72 15.63 24.91
C ALA A 84 26.67 16.26 23.89
N SER A 85 26.49 17.57 23.67
CA SER A 85 27.40 18.40 22.89
C SER A 85 27.40 19.80 23.51
N GLY A 86 28.55 20.19 24.10
CA GLY A 86 28.62 21.40 24.91
C GLY A 86 27.63 21.39 26.06
N ASP A 87 26.85 22.46 26.19
CA ASP A 87 25.81 22.59 27.24
C ASP A 87 24.48 21.95 26.89
N THR A 88 24.40 21.27 25.74
CA THR A 88 23.14 20.66 25.25
C THR A 88 23.16 19.16 25.39
N THR A 89 22.06 18.61 25.94
CA THR A 89 21.83 17.17 26.02
C THR A 89 20.55 16.82 25.27
N LEU A 90 20.66 15.85 24.36
CA LEU A 90 19.53 15.19 23.73
C LEU A 90 19.21 13.92 24.53
N ASN A 91 17.99 13.81 25.02
CA ASN A 91 17.50 12.60 25.65
C ASN A 91 16.50 11.92 24.70
N VAL A 92 16.74 10.62 24.44
CA VAL A 92 15.87 9.76 23.65
C VAL A 92 15.11 8.84 24.59
N SER A 93 13.79 8.91 24.57
CA SER A 93 12.92 8.06 25.38
C SER A 93 11.87 7.38 24.49
N ASN A 94 11.37 6.23 24.97
CA ASN A 94 10.34 5.46 24.28
C ASN A 94 10.70 5.12 22.80
N PHE A 95 11.98 4.86 22.56
CA PHE A 95 12.46 4.46 21.25
C PHE A 95 12.12 2.99 20.99
N SER A 96 11.60 2.71 19.81
CA SER A 96 11.38 1.34 19.33
C SER A 96 11.60 1.22 17.84
N ILE A 97 12.09 0.07 17.40
CA ILE A 97 12.12 -0.32 16.00
C ILE A 97 11.10 -1.43 15.80
N PHE A 98 10.24 -1.26 14.82
CA PHE A 98 9.30 -2.30 14.41
C PHE A 98 9.46 -2.60 12.92
N VAL A 99 9.28 -3.86 12.56
CA VAL A 99 9.23 -4.28 11.17
C VAL A 99 7.78 -4.21 10.72
N LYS A 100 7.50 -3.40 9.70
CA LYS A 100 6.19 -3.41 9.07
C LYS A 100 6.09 -4.67 8.20
N PRO A 101 5.13 -5.56 8.46
CA PRO A 101 4.96 -6.76 7.64
C PRO A 101 4.76 -6.40 6.17
N THR A 102 5.38 -7.18 5.30
CA THR A 102 5.18 -7.10 3.85
C THR A 102 3.99 -7.96 3.43
N PHE A 103 3.53 -7.81 2.21
CA PHE A 103 2.50 -8.68 1.63
C PHE A 103 2.91 -10.17 1.70
N VAL A 104 4.19 -10.46 1.45
CA VAL A 104 4.72 -11.84 1.54
C VAL A 104 4.67 -12.38 2.96
N ASP A 105 4.90 -11.54 3.99
CA ASP A 105 4.80 -11.97 5.38
C ASP A 105 3.37 -12.34 5.76
N TYR A 106 2.38 -11.59 5.26
CA TYR A 106 0.96 -11.93 5.44
C TYR A 106 0.62 -13.26 4.79
N LEU A 107 1.04 -13.48 3.54
CA LEU A 107 0.81 -14.77 2.86
C LEU A 107 1.45 -15.94 3.60
N ARG A 108 2.70 -15.78 4.07
CA ARG A 108 3.40 -16.81 4.85
C ARG A 108 2.74 -17.10 6.20
N SER A 109 2.02 -16.13 6.76
CA SER A 109 1.25 -16.32 8.00
C SER A 109 -0.12 -16.96 7.78
N GLY A 110 -0.44 -17.38 6.56
CA GLY A 110 -1.67 -18.09 6.23
C GLY A 110 -2.82 -17.20 5.72
N TRP A 111 -2.55 -15.96 5.37
CA TRP A 111 -3.55 -15.11 4.71
C TRP A 111 -3.74 -15.57 3.26
N ALA A 112 -5.00 -15.69 2.86
CA ALA A 112 -5.38 -15.98 1.48
C ALA A 112 -5.81 -14.69 0.76
N VAL A 113 -5.65 -14.69 -0.56
CA VAL A 113 -6.18 -13.65 -1.44
C VAL A 113 -7.29 -14.30 -2.25
N SER A 114 -8.51 -13.84 -2.08
CA SER A 114 -9.65 -14.33 -2.86
C SER A 114 -10.05 -13.33 -3.94
N LEU A 115 -10.49 -13.84 -5.07
CA LEU A 115 -10.97 -13.07 -6.22
C LEU A 115 -12.50 -13.15 -6.27
N VAL A 116 -13.13 -11.99 -6.46
CA VAL A 116 -14.54 -11.93 -6.86
C VAL A 116 -14.57 -11.29 -8.24
N ALA A 117 -15.20 -11.93 -9.22
CA ALA A 117 -15.37 -11.38 -10.55
C ALA A 117 -16.79 -10.89 -10.79
N ALA A 118 -16.91 -9.68 -11.35
CA ALA A 118 -18.20 -9.12 -11.80
C ALA A 118 -18.09 -8.68 -13.26
N ILE A 119 -18.91 -9.27 -14.11
CA ILE A 119 -18.87 -9.08 -15.57
C ILE A 119 -19.98 -8.12 -15.97
N ASP A 120 -19.61 -7.06 -16.67
CA ASP A 120 -20.52 -6.04 -17.15
C ASP A 120 -21.15 -6.45 -18.48
N TYR A 121 -22.43 -6.78 -18.46
CA TYR A 121 -23.24 -7.11 -19.62
C TYR A 121 -24.14 -5.97 -20.09
N THR A 122 -23.86 -4.72 -19.67
CA THR A 122 -24.65 -3.57 -20.16
C THR A 122 -24.60 -3.45 -21.68
N ALA A 123 -25.67 -2.97 -22.25
CA ALA A 123 -25.84 -2.89 -23.72
C ALA A 123 -24.76 -2.05 -24.42
N SER A 124 -24.12 -1.12 -23.71
CA SER A 124 -23.00 -0.32 -24.21
C SER A 124 -21.77 -1.14 -24.61
N ASN A 125 -21.60 -2.33 -24.04
CA ASN A 125 -20.51 -3.27 -24.39
C ASN A 125 -20.74 -3.94 -25.77
N GLY A 126 -21.91 -3.81 -26.35
CA GLY A 126 -22.26 -4.34 -27.65
C GLY A 126 -22.76 -5.79 -27.67
N ASN A 127 -23.30 -6.21 -28.81
CA ASN A 127 -23.81 -7.58 -28.97
C ASN A 127 -22.62 -8.58 -29.16
N PRO A 128 -22.64 -9.75 -28.53
CA PRO A 128 -21.57 -10.76 -28.65
C PRO A 128 -21.31 -11.25 -30.10
N SER A 129 -22.24 -11.10 -31.02
CA SER A 129 -22.06 -11.42 -32.45
C SER A 129 -21.37 -10.30 -33.25
N ASP A 130 -21.31 -9.06 -32.74
CA ASP A 130 -20.64 -7.93 -33.42
C ASP A 130 -19.13 -7.95 -33.08
N ARG A 131 -18.29 -7.91 -34.13
CA ARG A 131 -16.82 -7.87 -33.97
C ARG A 131 -16.31 -6.67 -33.17
N ARG A 132 -17.09 -5.60 -33.05
CA ARG A 132 -16.75 -4.41 -32.28
C ARG A 132 -17.13 -4.51 -30.80
N SER A 133 -17.92 -5.53 -30.45
CA SER A 133 -18.33 -5.75 -29.07
C SER A 133 -17.14 -6.16 -28.19
N LEU A 134 -17.13 -5.66 -26.95
CA LEU A 134 -16.18 -6.13 -25.93
C LEU A 134 -16.42 -7.61 -25.56
N HIS A 135 -17.63 -8.15 -25.83
CA HIS A 135 -18.02 -9.53 -25.61
C HIS A 135 -18.00 -10.40 -26.88
N TYR A 136 -17.32 -9.96 -27.96
CA TYR A 136 -17.31 -10.73 -29.20
C TYR A 136 -16.79 -12.16 -29.00
N LEU A 137 -17.62 -13.16 -29.29
CA LEU A 137 -17.32 -14.58 -29.05
C LEU A 137 -16.55 -15.27 -30.21
N GLY A 138 -16.35 -14.60 -31.34
CA GLY A 138 -15.62 -15.16 -32.49
C GLY A 138 -14.10 -15.15 -32.35
N ALA A 139 -13.56 -14.56 -31.29
CA ALA A 139 -12.14 -14.56 -30.92
C ALA A 139 -12.02 -14.33 -29.42
N THR A 140 -10.83 -14.50 -28.84
CA THR A 140 -10.56 -14.14 -27.43
C THR A 140 -10.77 -12.64 -27.24
N ASN A 141 -11.80 -12.29 -26.51
CA ASN A 141 -12.20 -10.89 -26.28
C ASN A 141 -11.47 -10.26 -25.08
N GLN A 142 -11.80 -8.98 -24.80
CA GLN A 142 -11.12 -8.23 -23.73
C GLN A 142 -11.47 -8.75 -22.34
N TYR A 143 -12.71 -9.20 -22.11
CA TYR A 143 -13.12 -9.79 -20.83
C TYR A 143 -12.37 -11.10 -20.56
N GLU A 144 -12.28 -11.98 -21.54
CA GLU A 144 -11.52 -13.23 -21.42
C GLU A 144 -10.04 -12.98 -21.12
N LYS A 145 -9.43 -12.01 -21.83
CA LYS A 145 -8.03 -11.62 -21.58
C LYS A 145 -7.85 -11.09 -20.17
N ALA A 146 -8.77 -10.24 -19.69
CA ALA A 146 -8.71 -9.71 -18.34
C ALA A 146 -8.83 -10.82 -17.29
N LEU A 147 -9.83 -11.71 -17.45
CA LEU A 147 -10.02 -12.85 -16.54
C LEU A 147 -8.80 -13.77 -16.50
N MET A 148 -8.23 -14.11 -17.67
CA MET A 148 -7.05 -14.97 -17.74
C MET A 148 -5.81 -14.29 -17.14
N ASN A 149 -5.56 -13.03 -17.46
CA ASN A 149 -4.34 -12.34 -17.02
C ASN A 149 -4.36 -12.04 -15.51
N VAL A 150 -5.46 -11.50 -15.00
CA VAL A 150 -5.61 -11.23 -13.56
C VAL A 150 -5.68 -12.53 -12.78
N GLY A 151 -6.45 -13.50 -13.30
CA GLY A 151 -6.62 -14.80 -12.69
C GLY A 151 -5.31 -15.58 -12.56
N ALA A 152 -4.46 -15.58 -13.59
CA ALA A 152 -3.14 -16.22 -13.54
C ALA A 152 -2.24 -15.68 -12.42
N VAL A 153 -2.44 -14.42 -12.03
CA VAL A 153 -1.68 -13.80 -10.94
C VAL A 153 -2.29 -14.12 -9.57
N VAL A 154 -3.61 -14.16 -9.46
CA VAL A 154 -4.31 -14.26 -8.17
C VAL A 154 -4.60 -15.71 -7.76
N GLU A 155 -4.94 -16.58 -8.72
CA GLU A 155 -5.31 -17.98 -8.46
C GLU A 155 -4.28 -18.78 -7.61
N PRO A 156 -2.95 -18.59 -7.75
CA PRO A 156 -1.96 -19.28 -6.91
C PRO A 156 -2.03 -18.92 -5.42
N TYR A 157 -2.66 -17.78 -5.07
CA TYR A 157 -2.77 -17.30 -3.68
C TYR A 157 -4.11 -17.66 -3.03
N ASP A 158 -5.01 -18.31 -3.77
CA ASP A 158 -6.27 -18.80 -3.27
C ASP A 158 -6.17 -20.32 -3.02
N SER A 159 -6.47 -20.74 -1.80
CA SER A 159 -6.23 -22.11 -1.35
C SER A 159 -7.23 -23.14 -1.94
N ASP A 160 -8.48 -22.72 -2.15
CA ASP A 160 -9.55 -23.57 -2.67
C ASP A 160 -9.86 -23.33 -4.15
N ARG A 161 -9.31 -22.22 -4.71
CA ARG A 161 -9.51 -21.78 -6.09
C ARG A 161 -10.99 -21.67 -6.47
N SER A 162 -11.83 -21.34 -5.52
CA SER A 162 -13.26 -21.19 -5.68
C SER A 162 -13.61 -19.70 -5.65
N PHE A 163 -14.12 -19.19 -6.78
CA PHE A 163 -14.29 -17.76 -6.99
C PHE A 163 -15.75 -17.40 -7.21
N PRO A 164 -16.35 -16.52 -6.39
CA PRO A 164 -17.67 -15.98 -6.66
C PRO A 164 -17.66 -15.16 -7.97
N VAL A 165 -18.55 -15.50 -8.90
CA VAL A 165 -18.63 -14.85 -10.22
C VAL A 165 -20.03 -14.36 -10.50
N PHE A 166 -20.13 -13.08 -10.74
CA PHE A 166 -21.39 -12.39 -10.99
C PHE A 166 -21.41 -11.73 -12.36
N GLY A 167 -22.61 -11.56 -12.90
CA GLY A 167 -22.88 -10.66 -14.01
C GLY A 167 -23.81 -9.55 -13.60
N PHE A 168 -23.79 -8.43 -14.31
CA PHE A 168 -24.71 -7.32 -14.11
C PHE A 168 -25.04 -6.61 -15.41
N GLY A 169 -26.18 -5.89 -15.44
CA GLY A 169 -26.62 -5.09 -16.58
C GLY A 169 -27.08 -5.91 -17.80
N GLY A 170 -27.25 -7.22 -17.65
CA GLY A 170 -27.72 -8.13 -18.67
C GLY A 170 -29.03 -8.85 -18.30
N ILE A 171 -29.54 -9.65 -19.22
CA ILE A 171 -30.73 -10.48 -19.00
C ILE A 171 -30.30 -11.94 -18.81
N PRO A 172 -30.28 -12.48 -17.57
CA PRO A 172 -29.79 -13.83 -17.30
C PRO A 172 -30.88 -14.89 -17.61
N ARG A 173 -31.10 -15.14 -18.90
CA ARG A 173 -32.15 -16.05 -19.39
C ARG A 173 -31.97 -17.50 -18.92
N HIS A 174 -30.72 -17.91 -18.68
CA HIS A 174 -30.40 -19.23 -18.11
C HIS A 174 -30.96 -19.44 -16.70
N MET A 175 -31.31 -18.36 -16.02
CA MET A 175 -31.96 -18.38 -14.70
C MET A 175 -33.52 -18.19 -14.79
N GLY A 176 -34.09 -18.15 -16.01
CA GLY A 176 -35.50 -17.87 -16.22
C GLY A 176 -35.90 -16.39 -16.04
N ILE A 177 -34.92 -15.48 -15.91
CA ILE A 177 -35.15 -14.04 -15.78
C ILE A 177 -35.16 -13.41 -17.17
N ASN A 178 -36.22 -12.64 -17.47
CA ASN A 178 -36.44 -12.01 -18.75
C ASN A 178 -36.28 -10.47 -18.73
N GLU A 179 -35.84 -9.93 -17.60
CA GLU A 179 -35.60 -8.52 -17.38
C GLU A 179 -34.11 -8.27 -17.10
N VAL A 180 -33.66 -7.02 -17.29
CA VAL A 180 -32.29 -6.62 -16.96
C VAL A 180 -32.08 -6.76 -15.45
N SER A 181 -31.07 -7.52 -15.08
CA SER A 181 -30.70 -7.72 -13.68
C SER A 181 -29.46 -6.90 -13.32
N HIS A 182 -29.47 -6.30 -12.14
CA HIS A 182 -28.33 -5.57 -11.59
C HIS A 182 -27.29 -6.48 -10.95
N CYS A 183 -27.63 -7.74 -10.67
CA CYS A 183 -26.69 -8.74 -10.14
C CYS A 183 -27.28 -10.13 -10.33
N PHE A 184 -26.50 -11.05 -10.88
CA PHE A 184 -26.86 -12.47 -10.99
C PHE A 184 -25.60 -13.34 -10.93
N ALA A 185 -25.77 -14.56 -10.40
CA ALA A 185 -24.68 -15.53 -10.37
C ALA A 185 -24.45 -16.10 -11.77
N MET A 186 -23.21 -16.10 -12.23
CA MET A 186 -22.87 -16.57 -13.58
C MET A 186 -23.13 -18.06 -13.79
N ASN A 187 -23.00 -18.87 -12.74
CA ASN A 187 -23.32 -20.29 -12.73
C ASN A 187 -24.83 -20.61 -12.57
N GLY A 188 -25.68 -19.58 -12.46
CA GLY A 188 -27.12 -19.73 -12.23
C GLY A 188 -27.54 -20.08 -10.81
N ASN A 189 -26.61 -20.23 -9.88
CA ASN A 189 -26.88 -20.57 -8.50
C ASN A 189 -26.62 -19.37 -7.57
N ALA A 190 -27.67 -18.62 -7.26
CA ALA A 190 -27.54 -17.44 -6.38
C ALA A 190 -27.13 -17.78 -4.94
N ALA A 191 -27.38 -18.99 -4.47
CA ALA A 191 -26.98 -19.42 -3.13
C ALA A 191 -25.51 -19.83 -3.04
N ASN A 192 -24.93 -20.26 -4.17
CA ASN A 192 -23.50 -20.56 -4.29
C ASN A 192 -22.98 -20.09 -5.65
N PRO A 193 -22.53 -18.84 -5.77
CA PRO A 193 -22.07 -18.26 -7.04
C PRO A 193 -20.64 -18.65 -7.42
N GLU A 194 -20.04 -19.57 -6.68
CA GLU A 194 -18.65 -19.96 -6.83
C GLU A 194 -18.39 -20.82 -8.08
N ILE A 195 -17.30 -20.54 -8.75
CA ILE A 195 -16.82 -21.28 -9.92
C ILE A 195 -15.36 -21.66 -9.68
N ILE A 196 -15.03 -22.93 -9.96
CA ILE A 196 -13.70 -23.47 -9.72
C ILE A 196 -12.74 -23.06 -10.83
N GLY A 197 -11.67 -22.39 -10.44
CA GLY A 197 -10.55 -22.02 -11.29
C GLY A 197 -10.87 -20.98 -12.37
N ILE A 198 -9.86 -20.29 -12.84
CA ILE A 198 -10.01 -19.29 -13.90
C ILE A 198 -10.51 -19.90 -15.21
N ALA A 199 -10.09 -21.12 -15.53
CA ALA A 199 -10.60 -21.83 -16.69
C ALA A 199 -12.12 -22.09 -16.60
N GLY A 200 -12.64 -22.41 -15.40
CA GLY A 200 -14.07 -22.54 -15.13
C GLY A 200 -14.81 -21.21 -15.33
N ILE A 201 -14.25 -20.11 -14.86
CA ILE A 201 -14.82 -18.77 -15.06
C ILE A 201 -14.92 -18.43 -16.54
N VAL A 202 -13.85 -18.61 -17.30
CA VAL A 202 -13.83 -18.34 -18.75
C VAL A 202 -14.82 -19.24 -19.50
N SER A 203 -14.93 -20.51 -19.10
CA SER A 203 -15.91 -21.45 -19.69
C SER A 203 -17.36 -21.02 -19.41
N THR A 204 -17.66 -20.59 -18.18
CA THR A 204 -19.00 -20.11 -17.80
C THR A 204 -19.36 -18.77 -18.46
N TYR A 205 -18.38 -17.93 -18.69
CA TYR A 205 -18.56 -16.66 -19.39
C TYR A 205 -18.94 -16.84 -20.87
N ARG A 206 -18.48 -17.87 -21.56
CA ARG A 206 -18.75 -18.22 -22.96
C ARG A 206 -20.08 -18.89 -23.15
#